data_227734d6210e21e7d59d8ca4441dbd1b
#
_entry.id   227734d6210e21e7d59d8ca4441dbd1b
#
_cell.length_a   1.000
_cell.length_b   1.000
_cell.length_c   1.000
_cell.angle_alpha   90.00
_cell.angle_beta   90.00
_cell.angle_gamma   90.00
#
_symmetry.space_group_name_H-M   'P 1'
#
loop_
_entity.id
_entity.type
_entity.pdbx_description
1 polymer ?
#
loop_
_entity_poly.entity_id
_entity_poly.type
_entity_poly.pdbx_seq_one_letter_code
_entity_poly.pdbx_strand_id
1 'polypeptide(L)'
;MIAGRHLYSGVCFGAKPDDYRMWQGRGFVTILDEHDRVVSNPGGQAPKYVDGRLQAMLQDQPVFNNCHDVCVDARGDLYVCQWASGNVYPYKLHRLA
;
A
#
# COMPACT_ATOMS: atom_id res chain seq x y z
N MET A 1 -0.06 -9.00 -5.50
CA MET A 1 -1.13 -10.01 -5.73
C MET A 1 -2.17 -9.47 -6.69
N ILE A 2 -2.64 -10.29 -7.58
CA ILE A 2 -3.74 -9.95 -8.48
C ILE A 2 -5.02 -10.59 -7.95
N ALA A 3 -6.07 -9.80 -7.78
CA ALA A 3 -7.38 -10.28 -7.36
C ALA A 3 -8.46 -9.57 -8.21
N GLY A 4 -9.23 -10.36 -8.97
CA GLY A 4 -10.16 -9.80 -9.94
C GLY A 4 -9.44 -8.95 -10.98
N ARG A 5 -9.81 -7.67 -11.07
CA ARG A 5 -9.25 -6.71 -12.03
C ARG A 5 -8.22 -5.77 -11.42
N HIS A 6 -7.76 -6.06 -10.20
CA HIS A 6 -6.84 -5.17 -9.48
C HIS A 6 -5.55 -5.88 -9.14
N LEU A 7 -4.47 -5.13 -9.19
CA LEU A 7 -3.16 -5.52 -8.67
C LEU A 7 -2.93 -4.80 -7.35
N TYR A 8 -2.55 -5.56 -6.34
CA TYR A 8 -2.26 -5.07 -5.00
C TYR A 8 -0.78 -5.25 -4.71
N SER A 9 -0.10 -4.20 -4.30
CA SER A 9 1.33 -4.21 -4.03
C SER A 9 1.65 -3.57 -2.69
N GLY A 10 2.38 -4.28 -1.85
CA GLY A 10 2.93 -3.72 -0.63
C GLY A 10 4.20 -2.91 -0.94
N VAL A 11 4.27 -1.70 -0.42
CA VAL A 11 5.43 -0.82 -0.57
C VAL A 11 6.08 -0.63 0.79
N CYS A 12 7.31 -1.12 0.92
CA CYS A 12 7.97 -1.25 2.22
C CYS A 12 8.47 0.09 2.78
N PHE A 13 9.08 0.91 1.94
CA PHE A 13 9.76 2.11 2.43
C PHE A 13 9.04 3.41 2.19
N GLY A 14 8.19 3.50 1.30
CA GLY A 14 7.27 4.55 0.84
C GLY A 14 7.31 5.96 1.40
N ALA A 15 8.40 6.41 1.99
CA ALA A 15 8.42 7.66 2.72
C ALA A 15 9.11 8.79 1.97
N LYS A 16 10.37 8.63 1.68
CA LYS A 16 11.19 9.67 1.03
C LYS A 16 12.07 9.01 -0.01
N PRO A 17 12.33 9.68 -1.13
CA PRO A 17 13.13 9.11 -2.22
C PRO A 17 14.53 8.65 -1.82
N ASP A 18 15.13 9.28 -0.85
CA ASP A 18 16.50 9.02 -0.39
C ASP A 18 16.58 8.30 0.96
N ASP A 19 15.45 7.88 1.50
CA ASP A 19 15.39 7.20 2.80
C ASP A 19 15.03 5.74 2.62
N TYR A 20 16.04 4.87 2.65
CA TYR A 20 15.88 3.43 2.47
C TYR A 20 15.89 2.65 3.78
N ARG A 21 15.86 3.33 4.91
CA ARG A 21 15.85 2.64 6.21
C ARG A 21 14.47 2.13 6.56
N MET A 22 14.43 0.96 7.15
CA MET A 22 13.19 0.37 7.65
C MET A 22 12.87 0.95 9.01
N TRP A 23 11.76 1.64 9.09
CA TRP A 23 11.28 2.25 10.33
C TRP A 23 9.85 1.80 10.58
N GLN A 24 9.50 1.70 11.87
CA GLN A 24 8.10 1.53 12.23
C GLN A 24 7.27 2.71 11.69
N GLY A 25 6.04 2.42 11.30
CA GLY A 25 5.17 3.41 10.71
C GLY A 25 5.46 3.72 9.25
N ARG A 26 6.20 2.85 8.55
CA ARG A 26 6.56 3.02 7.14
C ARG A 26 5.80 2.07 6.23
N GLY A 27 5.62 2.52 5.01
CA GLY A 27 5.03 1.72 3.95
C GLY A 27 3.57 2.00 3.70
N PHE A 28 3.09 1.51 2.58
CA PHE A 28 1.69 1.61 2.16
C PHE A 28 1.36 0.51 1.17
N VAL A 29 0.08 0.36 0.85
CA VAL A 29 -0.38 -0.55 -0.19
C VAL A 29 -0.79 0.28 -1.41
N THR A 30 -0.28 -0.08 -2.58
CA THR A 30 -0.67 0.54 -3.84
C THR A 30 -1.60 -0.41 -4.60
N ILE A 31 -2.73 0.09 -5.06
CA ILE A 31 -3.74 -0.68 -5.79
C ILE A 31 -3.86 -0.10 -7.20
N LEU A 32 -3.64 -0.96 -8.21
CA LEU A 32 -3.76 -0.60 -9.62
C LEU A 32 -5.00 -1.27 -10.22
N ASP A 33 -5.60 -0.62 -11.19
CA ASP A 33 -6.69 -1.20 -11.97
C ASP A 33 -6.16 -2.00 -13.18
N GLU A 34 -7.08 -2.49 -14.01
CA GLU A 34 -6.75 -3.29 -15.20
C GLU A 34 -6.05 -2.49 -16.31
N HIS A 35 -5.95 -1.18 -16.18
CA HIS A 35 -5.25 -0.29 -17.11
C HIS A 35 -3.93 0.23 -16.53
N ASP A 36 -3.41 -0.43 -15.51
CA ASP A 36 -2.17 -0.07 -14.80
C ASP A 36 -2.21 1.33 -14.17
N ARG A 37 -3.41 1.81 -13.83
CA ARG A 37 -3.55 3.08 -13.13
C ARG A 37 -3.68 2.84 -11.64
N VAL A 38 -2.94 3.61 -10.85
CA VAL A 38 -3.10 3.59 -9.39
C VAL A 38 -4.44 4.23 -9.04
N VAL A 39 -5.28 3.47 -8.37
CA VAL A 39 -6.64 3.90 -7.99
C VAL A 39 -6.80 4.09 -6.49
N SER A 40 -5.91 3.52 -5.70
CA SER A 40 -5.95 3.66 -4.24
C SER A 40 -4.57 3.43 -3.65
N ASN A 41 -4.29 4.05 -2.52
CA ASN A 41 -3.00 3.94 -1.86
C ASN A 41 -3.14 3.97 -0.33
N PRO A 42 -3.79 2.97 0.28
CA PRO A 42 -3.98 2.92 1.73
C PRO A 42 -2.67 3.05 2.50
N GLY A 43 -2.62 3.93 3.47
CA GLY A 43 -1.43 4.23 4.28
C GLY A 43 -0.53 5.29 3.68
N GLY A 44 -0.76 5.70 2.45
CA GLY A 44 -0.05 6.77 1.77
C GLY A 44 -1.00 7.83 1.24
N GLN A 45 -0.45 8.80 0.53
CA GLN A 45 -1.24 9.84 -0.11
C GLN A 45 -2.12 9.24 -1.21
N ALA A 46 -3.33 9.76 -1.35
CA ALA A 46 -4.22 9.36 -2.43
C ALA A 46 -3.55 9.64 -3.79
N PRO A 47 -3.75 8.75 -4.78
CA PRO A 47 -3.17 8.97 -6.10
C PRO A 47 -3.72 10.25 -6.74
N LYS A 48 -2.81 11.02 -7.32
CA LYS A 48 -3.14 12.26 -8.02
C LYS A 48 -2.49 12.24 -9.39
N TYR A 49 -3.27 12.51 -10.42
CA TYR A 49 -2.80 12.60 -11.80
C TYR A 49 -2.87 14.03 -12.28
N VAL A 50 -1.80 14.48 -12.94
CA VAL A 50 -1.73 15.78 -13.60
C VAL A 50 -1.30 15.54 -15.05
N ASP A 51 -2.11 16.00 -15.99
CA ASP A 51 -1.89 15.75 -17.43
C ASP A 51 -1.63 14.27 -17.76
N GLY A 52 -2.39 13.37 -17.10
CA GLY A 52 -2.28 11.93 -17.29
C GLY A 52 -1.09 11.28 -16.60
N ARG A 53 -0.31 12.02 -15.83
CA ARG A 53 0.88 11.50 -15.11
C ARG A 53 0.60 11.38 -13.63
N LEU A 54 0.92 10.22 -13.09
CA LEU A 54 0.85 9.99 -11.64
C LEU A 54 1.90 10.84 -10.92
N GLN A 55 1.45 11.61 -9.95
CA GLN A 55 2.33 12.38 -9.09
C GLN A 55 2.92 11.49 -7.99
N ALA A 56 4.01 11.94 -7.38
CA ALA A 56 4.65 11.19 -6.29
C ALA A 56 3.64 10.92 -5.16
N MET A 57 3.61 9.67 -4.71
CA MET A 57 2.80 9.25 -3.58
C MET A 57 3.73 9.02 -2.40
N LEU A 58 3.63 9.88 -1.41
CA LEU A 58 4.41 9.77 -0.18
C LEU A 58 3.56 9.16 0.92
N GLN A 59 4.22 8.71 1.96
CA GLN A 59 3.53 8.24 3.14
C GLN A 59 2.77 9.40 3.79
N ASP A 60 1.50 9.17 4.08
CA ASP A 60 0.63 10.18 4.70
C ASP A 60 0.41 9.85 6.18
N GLN A 61 0.10 8.60 6.47
CA GLN A 61 -0.21 8.13 7.81
C GLN A 61 0.74 6.99 8.21
N PRO A 62 1.24 6.94 9.44
CA PRO A 62 2.06 5.81 9.91
C PRO A 62 1.20 4.59 10.27
N VAL A 63 0.49 4.03 9.30
CA VAL A 63 -0.45 2.92 9.51
C VAL A 63 0.29 1.59 9.62
N PHE A 64 1.27 1.37 8.75
CA PHE A 64 1.97 0.08 8.66
C PHE A 64 3.38 0.17 9.24
N ASN A 65 3.91 -1.01 9.61
CA ASN A 65 5.30 -1.17 10.02
C ASN A 65 6.02 -1.97 8.93
N ASN A 66 6.61 -1.27 7.97
CA ASN A 66 7.31 -1.86 6.83
C ASN A 66 6.40 -2.83 6.05
N CYS A 67 5.36 -2.30 5.45
CA CYS A 67 4.45 -3.06 4.60
C CYS A 67 5.25 -3.84 3.56
N HIS A 68 5.10 -5.16 3.54
CA HIS A 68 5.94 -6.03 2.73
C HIS A 68 5.15 -6.78 1.67
N ASP A 69 4.00 -7.32 2.03
CA ASP A 69 3.18 -8.07 1.11
C ASP A 69 1.70 -7.89 1.47
N VAL A 70 0.83 -8.23 0.55
CA VAL A 70 -0.60 -8.08 0.71
C VAL A 70 -1.32 -9.23 0.02
N CYS A 71 -2.39 -9.72 0.64
CA CYS A 71 -3.33 -10.61 -0.01
C CYS A 71 -4.76 -10.12 0.18
N VAL A 72 -5.65 -10.59 -0.67
CA VAL A 72 -7.03 -10.12 -0.76
C VAL A 72 -7.95 -11.33 -0.64
N ASP A 73 -8.96 -11.26 0.20
CA ASP A 73 -9.94 -12.33 0.32
C ASP A 73 -11.12 -12.12 -0.65
N ALA A 74 -12.07 -13.06 -0.63
CA ALA A 74 -13.22 -13.04 -1.53
C ALA A 74 -14.16 -11.84 -1.30
N ARG A 75 -14.06 -11.18 -0.15
CA ARG A 75 -14.84 -9.98 0.17
C ARG A 75 -14.19 -8.71 -0.31
N GLY A 76 -12.92 -8.79 -0.75
CA GLY A 76 -12.12 -7.63 -1.10
C GLY A 76 -11.41 -6.99 0.09
N ASP A 77 -11.39 -7.65 1.23
CA ASP A 77 -10.60 -7.21 2.39
C ASP A 77 -9.14 -7.54 2.19
N LEU A 78 -8.26 -6.66 2.65
CA LEU A 78 -6.82 -6.80 2.51
C LEU A 78 -6.20 -7.33 3.80
N TYR A 79 -5.24 -8.23 3.64
CA TYR A 79 -4.37 -8.67 4.73
C TYR A 79 -2.96 -8.21 4.40
N VAL A 80 -2.42 -7.32 5.22
CA VAL A 80 -1.13 -6.67 4.97
C VAL A 80 -0.09 -7.26 5.90
N CYS A 81 0.89 -7.95 5.32
CA CYS A 81 2.02 -8.51 6.06
C CYS A 81 3.10 -7.44 6.22
N GLN A 82 3.72 -7.42 7.39
CA GLN A 82 4.70 -6.41 7.76
C GLN A 82 6.02 -7.08 8.10
N TRP A 83 7.12 -6.45 7.70
CA TRP A 83 8.46 -6.99 7.87
C TRP A 83 9.23 -6.20 8.92
N ALA A 84 10.02 -6.92 9.74
CA ALA A 84 10.80 -6.32 10.84
C ALA A 84 9.93 -5.42 11.73
N SER A 85 8.71 -5.87 12.01
CA SER A 85 7.70 -5.06 12.68
C SER A 85 7.62 -5.29 14.21
N GLY A 86 8.51 -6.12 14.77
CA GLY A 86 8.48 -6.43 16.19
C GLY A 86 7.36 -7.39 16.58
N ASN A 87 7.12 -8.42 15.76
CA ASN A 87 6.09 -9.45 16.00
C ASN A 87 4.66 -8.92 15.91
N VAL A 88 4.42 -7.93 15.06
CA VAL A 88 3.08 -7.42 14.82
C VAL A 88 2.35 -8.37 13.85
N TYR A 89 1.12 -8.71 14.19
CA TYR A 89 0.27 -9.53 13.32
C TYR A 89 -0.06 -8.78 12.03
N PRO A 90 -0.37 -9.51 10.93
CA PRO A 90 -0.87 -8.87 9.71
C PRO A 90 -2.09 -8.01 10.01
N TYR A 91 -2.14 -6.83 9.42
CA TYR A 91 -3.30 -5.97 9.56
C TYR A 91 -4.37 -6.35 8.53
N LYS A 92 -5.60 -6.33 8.96
CA LYS A 92 -6.74 -6.52 8.07
C LYS A 92 -7.40 -5.16 7.81
N LEU A 93 -7.53 -4.84 6.53
CA LEU A 93 -8.23 -3.64 6.08
C LEU A 93 -9.54 -4.04 5.44
N HIS A 94 -10.64 -3.52 5.98
CA HIS A 94 -11.96 -3.78 5.43
C HIS A 94 -12.27 -2.86 4.28
N ARG A 95 -12.78 -3.42 3.21
CA ARG A 95 -13.28 -2.64 2.08
C ARG A 95 -14.60 -1.99 2.47
N LEU A 96 -14.71 -0.67 2.27
CA LEU A 96 -15.90 0.08 2.64
C LEU A 96 -16.94 0.16 1.53
N ALA A 97 -16.54 0.00 0.29
CA ALA A 97 -17.49 0.12 -0.83
C ALA A 97 -17.08 -0.71 -2.02
#